data_06e25e68bca33e40f54d3c0e684b2e2c
#
_entry.id   06e25e68bca33e40f54d3c0e684b2e2c
#
_cell.length_a   1.000
_cell.length_b   1.000
_cell.length_c   1.000
_cell.angle_alpha   90.00
_cell.angle_beta   90.00
_cell.angle_gamma   90.00
#
_symmetry.space_group_name_H-M   'P 1'
#
loop_
_entity.id
_entity.type
_entity.pdbx_description
1 polymer ?
#
loop_
_entity_poly.entity_id
_entity_poly.type
_entity_poly.pdbx_seq_one_letter_code
_entity_poly.pdbx_strand_id
1 'polypeptide(L)'
;IFNSKVVICSINFDIKKKGRKLISNEKDFLKSISNIAKNLNPKSLLFIESTLPPGFCEKKIIPNIEKVFEQRGIGKQNVKLAYSFERVMPGDNYLNSIRNMFRVYSGNNIKAENMCKNFLNKLINTKKYPLTKLSNIRSVEMTKVIENSFRATNIAFIDEWTKFSEK
;
A
#
# COMPACT_ATOMS: atom_id res chain seq x y z
N ILE A 1 -18.13 -1.56 5.58
CA ILE A 1 -17.19 -0.43 5.73
C ILE A 1 -17.54 0.39 6.97
N PHE A 2 -18.81 0.79 7.16
CA PHE A 2 -19.23 1.69 8.23
C PHE A 2 -18.92 1.17 9.65
N ASN A 3 -19.05 -0.14 9.89
CA ASN A 3 -18.80 -0.78 11.18
C ASN A 3 -17.42 -1.45 11.31
N SER A 4 -16.58 -1.35 10.29
CA SER A 4 -15.27 -1.99 10.29
C SER A 4 -14.24 -1.15 11.03
N LYS A 5 -13.43 -1.76 11.89
CA LYS A 5 -12.30 -1.08 12.56
C LYS A 5 -11.14 -0.80 11.62
N VAL A 6 -10.95 -1.68 10.62
CA VAL A 6 -9.91 -1.56 9.58
C VAL A 6 -10.57 -1.83 8.23
N VAL A 7 -10.32 -0.96 7.28
CA VAL A 7 -10.72 -1.11 5.87
C VAL A 7 -9.46 -1.24 5.05
N ILE A 8 -9.30 -2.38 4.37
CA ILE A 8 -8.13 -2.68 3.54
C ILE A 8 -8.43 -2.26 2.10
N CYS A 9 -7.51 -1.52 1.50
CA CYS A 9 -7.56 -1.12 0.10
C CYS A 9 -6.42 -1.80 -0.66
N SER A 10 -6.77 -2.79 -1.48
CA SER A 10 -5.85 -3.53 -2.38
C SER A 10 -6.22 -3.31 -3.86
N ILE A 11 -6.75 -2.14 -4.18
CA ILE A 11 -7.16 -1.80 -5.56
C ILE A 11 -5.91 -1.66 -6.42
N ASN A 12 -5.94 -2.20 -7.65
CA ASN A 12 -4.83 -2.08 -8.57
C ASN A 12 -4.58 -0.62 -8.98
N PHE A 13 -3.30 -0.23 -8.93
CA PHE A 13 -2.81 1.01 -9.48
C PHE A 13 -1.92 0.67 -10.68
N ASP A 14 -2.50 0.80 -11.89
CA ASP A 14 -1.84 0.39 -13.12
C ASP A 14 -1.18 1.55 -13.83
N ILE A 15 0.01 1.29 -14.37
CA ILE A 15 0.71 2.19 -15.28
C ILE A 15 0.88 1.46 -16.61
N LYS A 16 0.30 2.03 -17.66
CA LYS A 16 0.39 1.47 -19.03
C LYS A 16 1.23 2.39 -19.91
N LYS A 17 2.06 1.79 -20.75
CA LYS A 17 2.79 2.50 -21.80
C LYS A 17 1.90 2.62 -23.04
N LYS A 18 1.66 3.86 -23.50
CA LYS A 18 0.96 4.14 -24.75
C LYS A 18 1.88 4.99 -25.62
N GLY A 19 2.55 4.35 -26.58
CA GLY A 19 3.63 4.97 -27.34
C GLY A 19 4.79 5.39 -26.40
N ARG A 20 5.14 6.69 -26.42
CA ARG A 20 6.18 7.25 -25.53
C ARG A 20 5.65 7.75 -24.18
N LYS A 21 4.34 7.71 -23.95
CA LYS A 21 3.72 8.22 -22.72
C LYS A 21 3.37 7.10 -21.76
N LEU A 22 3.52 7.38 -20.47
CA LEU A 22 3.02 6.54 -19.38
C LEU A 22 1.65 7.09 -18.96
N ILE A 23 0.64 6.24 -18.91
CA ILE A 23 -0.72 6.57 -18.50
C ILE A 23 -1.05 5.72 -17.29
N SER A 24 -1.51 6.35 -16.22
CA SER A 24 -1.99 5.65 -15.01
C SER A 24 -3.51 5.74 -14.89
N ASN A 25 -4.09 4.80 -14.14
CA ASN A 25 -5.49 4.84 -13.75
C ASN A 25 -5.74 5.70 -12.48
N GLU A 26 -4.91 6.72 -12.24
CA GLU A 26 -4.95 7.58 -11.05
C GLU A 26 -6.36 8.12 -10.76
N LYS A 27 -7.07 8.61 -11.80
CA LYS A 27 -8.42 9.18 -11.64
C LYS A 27 -9.42 8.16 -11.09
N ASP A 28 -9.41 6.94 -11.64
CA ASP A 28 -10.32 5.87 -11.22
C ASP A 28 -9.97 5.35 -9.83
N PHE A 29 -8.67 5.26 -9.53
CA PHE A 29 -8.18 4.92 -8.21
C PHE A 29 -8.64 5.93 -7.16
N LEU A 30 -8.45 7.23 -7.39
CA LEU A 30 -8.89 8.29 -6.48
C LEU A 30 -10.42 8.36 -6.35
N LYS A 31 -11.16 8.07 -7.41
CA LYS A 31 -12.62 7.94 -7.35
C LYS A 31 -13.03 6.79 -6.41
N SER A 32 -12.33 5.67 -6.48
CA SER A 32 -12.57 4.54 -5.56
C SER A 32 -12.26 4.90 -4.11
N ILE A 33 -11.15 5.61 -3.86
CA ILE A 33 -10.81 6.16 -2.53
C ILE A 33 -11.90 7.10 -2.03
N SER A 34 -12.41 8.00 -2.88
CA SER A 34 -13.51 8.89 -2.52
C SER A 34 -14.78 8.11 -2.12
N ASN A 35 -15.11 7.05 -2.84
CA ASN A 35 -16.25 6.20 -2.54
C ASN A 35 -16.09 5.44 -1.21
N ILE A 36 -14.87 4.98 -0.90
CA ILE A 36 -14.55 4.43 0.42
C ILE A 36 -14.73 5.50 1.48
N ALA A 37 -14.17 6.70 1.28
CA ALA A 37 -14.22 7.79 2.25
C ALA A 37 -15.64 8.28 2.56
N LYS A 38 -16.58 8.23 1.58
CA LYS A 38 -18.00 8.56 1.80
C LYS A 38 -18.65 7.69 2.85
N ASN A 39 -18.20 6.43 3.01
CA ASN A 39 -18.76 5.45 3.92
C ASN A 39 -17.81 5.04 5.05
N LEU A 40 -16.60 5.61 5.09
CA LEU A 40 -15.61 5.30 6.11
C LEU A 40 -16.00 5.89 7.45
N ASN A 41 -15.97 5.07 8.51
CA ASN A 41 -16.14 5.56 9.86
C ASN A 41 -14.89 6.38 10.26
N PRO A 42 -15.04 7.59 10.82
CA PRO A 42 -13.90 8.40 11.26
C PRO A 42 -13.02 7.74 12.33
N LYS A 43 -13.53 6.71 13.00
CA LYS A 43 -12.76 5.91 13.97
C LYS A 43 -11.97 4.77 13.32
N SER A 44 -12.25 4.43 12.05
CA SER A 44 -11.61 3.33 11.34
C SER A 44 -10.25 3.72 10.76
N LEU A 45 -9.40 2.73 10.59
CA LEU A 45 -8.17 2.84 9.83
C LEU A 45 -8.46 2.50 8.36
N LEU A 46 -8.06 3.37 7.43
CA LEU A 46 -7.89 3.00 6.04
C LEU A 46 -6.45 2.47 5.85
N PHE A 47 -6.34 1.20 5.53
CA PHE A 47 -5.08 0.51 5.37
C PHE A 47 -4.83 0.25 3.88
N ILE A 48 -3.80 0.87 3.32
CA ILE A 48 -3.46 0.77 1.89
C ILE A 48 -2.39 -0.30 1.70
N GLU A 49 -2.65 -1.26 0.82
CA GLU A 49 -1.70 -2.30 0.39
C GLU A 49 -1.32 -2.20 -1.09
N SER A 50 -2.03 -1.40 -1.88
CA SER A 50 -1.76 -1.19 -3.31
C SER A 50 -0.34 -0.69 -3.53
N THR A 51 0.34 -1.15 -4.60
CA THR A 51 1.63 -0.60 -5.00
C THR A 51 1.42 0.78 -5.59
N LEU A 52 1.99 1.81 -4.97
CA LEU A 52 1.79 3.22 -5.30
C LEU A 52 3.12 3.93 -5.56
N PRO A 53 3.13 4.99 -6.37
CA PRO A 53 4.30 5.86 -6.50
C PRO A 53 4.65 6.53 -5.16
N PRO A 54 5.94 6.74 -4.85
CA PRO A 54 6.37 7.38 -3.61
C PRO A 54 5.77 8.78 -3.42
N GLY A 55 5.14 9.00 -2.27
CA GLY A 55 4.44 10.23 -1.91
C GLY A 55 2.98 10.29 -2.39
N PHE A 56 2.45 9.24 -3.02
CA PHE A 56 1.08 9.26 -3.53
C PHE A 56 0.04 9.31 -2.40
N CYS A 57 0.24 8.58 -1.33
CA CYS A 57 -0.65 8.65 -0.16
C CYS A 57 -0.71 10.06 0.41
N GLU A 58 0.44 10.69 0.62
CA GLU A 58 0.52 12.03 1.22
C GLU A 58 -0.04 13.12 0.30
N LYS A 59 0.29 13.06 -0.99
CA LYS A 59 -0.04 14.13 -1.95
C LYS A 59 -1.42 14.00 -2.58
N LYS A 60 -1.98 12.80 -2.63
CA LYS A 60 -3.22 12.52 -3.37
C LYS A 60 -4.31 11.87 -2.53
N ILE A 61 -4.00 10.76 -1.83
CA ILE A 61 -5.02 9.99 -1.12
C ILE A 61 -5.51 10.74 0.11
N ILE A 62 -4.60 11.21 0.97
CA ILE A 62 -4.97 11.91 2.21
C ILE A 62 -5.80 13.18 1.88
N PRO A 63 -5.36 14.09 0.99
CA PRO A 63 -6.16 15.25 0.62
C PRO A 63 -7.53 14.91 0.02
N ASN A 64 -7.61 13.80 -0.74
CA ASN A 64 -8.88 13.32 -1.28
C ASN A 64 -9.86 12.90 -0.18
N ILE A 65 -9.38 12.16 0.84
CA ILE A 65 -10.20 11.74 1.99
C ILE A 65 -10.59 12.94 2.82
N GLU A 66 -9.67 13.86 3.10
CA GLU A 66 -9.92 15.09 3.84
C GLU A 66 -11.06 15.90 3.23
N LYS A 67 -11.03 16.10 1.91
CA LYS A 67 -12.10 16.78 1.18
C LYS A 67 -13.46 16.09 1.37
N VAL A 68 -13.51 14.77 1.29
CA VAL A 68 -14.75 14.01 1.50
C VAL A 68 -15.22 14.09 2.95
N PHE A 69 -14.31 14.05 3.90
CA PHE A 69 -14.63 14.18 5.33
C PHE A 69 -15.19 15.56 5.64
N GLU A 70 -14.62 16.63 5.10
CA GLU A 70 -15.15 17.98 5.23
C GLU A 70 -16.59 18.07 4.69
N GLN A 71 -16.85 17.50 3.51
CA GLN A 71 -18.21 17.45 2.94
C GLN A 71 -19.22 16.67 3.83
N ARG A 72 -18.72 15.78 4.69
CA ARG A 72 -19.50 15.01 5.67
C ARG A 72 -19.58 15.69 7.03
N GLY A 73 -19.03 16.90 7.21
CA GLY A 73 -18.94 17.58 8.50
C GLY A 73 -17.92 16.94 9.46
N ILE A 74 -16.95 16.18 8.95
CA ILE A 74 -15.92 15.49 9.74
C ILE A 74 -14.61 16.27 9.60
N GLY A 75 -13.96 16.59 10.71
CA GLY A 75 -12.68 17.30 10.67
C GLY A 75 -11.55 16.45 10.05
N LYS A 76 -10.64 17.12 9.33
CA LYS A 76 -9.45 16.50 8.64
C LYS A 76 -8.59 15.67 9.59
N GLN A 77 -8.46 16.10 10.85
CA GLN A 77 -7.69 15.40 11.88
C GLN A 77 -8.18 13.98 12.18
N ASN A 78 -9.37 13.62 11.68
CA ASN A 78 -9.95 12.29 11.85
C ASN A 78 -9.47 11.28 10.80
N VAL A 79 -8.74 11.72 9.75
CA VAL A 79 -8.18 10.81 8.76
C VAL A 79 -7.11 9.94 9.44
N LYS A 80 -7.32 8.63 9.38
CA LYS A 80 -6.39 7.61 9.83
C LYS A 80 -6.06 6.71 8.66
N LEU A 81 -4.89 6.94 8.07
CA LEU A 81 -4.39 6.18 6.94
C LEU A 81 -3.04 5.57 7.31
N ALA A 82 -2.88 4.28 7.01
CA ALA A 82 -1.59 3.62 7.08
C ALA A 82 -1.30 2.89 5.77
N TYR A 83 -0.04 2.73 5.49
CA TYR A 83 0.46 2.04 4.32
C TYR A 83 1.42 0.91 4.74
N SER A 84 1.21 -0.28 4.18
CA SER A 84 2.11 -1.42 4.26
C SER A 84 1.81 -2.35 3.10
N PHE A 85 2.73 -2.46 2.16
CA PHE A 85 2.54 -3.34 1.01
C PHE A 85 2.62 -4.83 1.41
N GLU A 86 1.86 -5.64 0.71
CA GLU A 86 1.90 -7.09 0.85
C GLU A 86 3.08 -7.70 0.07
N ARG A 87 3.49 -8.92 0.47
CA ARG A 87 4.58 -9.68 -0.13
C ARG A 87 4.13 -11.12 -0.44
N VAL A 88 2.96 -11.23 -1.06
CA VAL A 88 2.38 -12.53 -1.41
C VAL A 88 3.19 -13.17 -2.52
N MET A 89 3.48 -14.46 -2.36
CA MET A 89 3.97 -15.33 -3.43
C MET A 89 2.82 -16.25 -3.86
N PRO A 90 2.38 -16.18 -5.12
CA PRO A 90 1.38 -17.10 -5.66
C PRO A 90 1.86 -18.56 -5.56
N GLY A 91 0.95 -19.48 -5.22
CA GLY A 91 1.25 -20.91 -5.10
C GLY A 91 0.57 -21.56 -3.91
N ASP A 92 0.86 -22.82 -3.67
CA ASP A 92 0.19 -23.65 -2.65
C ASP A 92 0.36 -23.15 -1.21
N ASN A 93 1.41 -22.37 -0.93
CA ASN A 93 1.69 -21.78 0.36
C ASN A 93 1.24 -20.32 0.51
N TYR A 94 0.20 -19.90 -0.22
CA TYR A 94 -0.27 -18.53 -0.26
C TYR A 94 -0.47 -17.86 1.12
N LEU A 95 -1.24 -18.48 2.01
CA LEU A 95 -1.48 -17.96 3.37
C LEU A 95 -0.20 -17.91 4.21
N ASN A 96 0.67 -18.89 4.04
CA ASN A 96 1.95 -18.94 4.74
C ASN A 96 2.86 -17.77 4.30
N SER A 97 2.88 -17.45 3.00
CA SER A 97 3.64 -16.31 2.49
C SER A 97 3.14 -14.96 3.05
N ILE A 98 1.83 -14.80 3.25
CA ILE A 98 1.29 -13.59 3.88
C ILE A 98 1.73 -13.47 5.34
N ARG A 99 1.66 -14.58 6.10
CA ARG A 99 1.88 -14.59 7.56
C ARG A 99 3.35 -14.58 7.96
N ASN A 100 4.23 -15.10 7.13
CA ASN A 100 5.63 -15.35 7.43
C ASN A 100 6.59 -14.52 6.56
N MET A 101 6.32 -13.24 6.46
CA MET A 101 7.17 -12.29 5.74
C MET A 101 7.38 -11.02 6.57
N PHE A 102 8.58 -10.46 6.49
CA PHE A 102 8.86 -9.14 7.07
C PHE A 102 7.94 -8.09 6.45
N ARG A 103 7.39 -7.24 7.29
CA ARG A 103 6.54 -6.12 6.87
C ARG A 103 7.09 -4.81 7.38
N VAL A 104 7.10 -3.82 6.50
CA VAL A 104 7.35 -2.43 6.83
C VAL A 104 6.04 -1.66 6.81
N TYR A 105 5.88 -0.68 7.69
CA TYR A 105 4.65 0.11 7.74
C TYR A 105 4.92 1.54 8.22
N SER A 106 4.01 2.44 7.91
CA SER A 106 3.90 3.78 8.50
C SER A 106 2.45 4.28 8.42
N GLY A 107 2.15 5.34 9.13
CA GLY A 107 0.85 5.99 9.13
C GLY A 107 0.94 7.50 9.05
N ASN A 108 -0.16 8.17 8.71
CA ASN A 108 -0.23 9.61 8.63
C ASN A 108 -0.23 10.31 10.00
N ASN A 109 -0.46 9.54 11.07
CA ASN A 109 -0.37 10.01 12.45
C ASN A 109 -0.18 8.82 13.40
N ILE A 110 0.18 9.10 14.63
CA ILE A 110 0.44 8.13 15.71
C ILE A 110 -0.73 7.15 15.92
N LYS A 111 -1.98 7.63 15.81
CA LYS A 111 -3.17 6.76 15.97
C LYS A 111 -3.26 5.75 14.84
N ALA A 112 -3.03 6.18 13.60
CA ALA A 112 -2.99 5.30 12.43
C ALA A 112 -1.86 4.27 12.51
N GLU A 113 -0.67 4.69 12.92
CA GLU A 113 0.50 3.80 13.13
C GLU A 113 0.18 2.70 14.15
N ASN A 114 -0.38 3.08 15.32
CA ASN A 114 -0.73 2.13 16.37
C ASN A 114 -1.84 1.15 15.93
N MET A 115 -2.87 1.64 15.22
CA MET A 115 -3.92 0.78 14.67
C MET A 115 -3.34 -0.20 13.63
N CYS A 116 -2.45 0.27 12.77
CA CYS A 116 -1.76 -0.53 11.77
C CYS A 116 -0.90 -1.61 12.42
N LYS A 117 -0.07 -1.24 13.39
CA LYS A 117 0.77 -2.19 14.16
C LYS A 117 -0.08 -3.27 14.82
N ASN A 118 -1.17 -2.87 15.50
CA ASN A 118 -2.06 -3.80 16.18
C ASN A 118 -2.76 -4.76 15.20
N PHE A 119 -3.12 -4.28 14.02
CA PHE A 119 -3.70 -5.09 12.97
C PHE A 119 -2.66 -6.10 12.42
N LEU A 120 -1.49 -5.61 12.04
CA LEU A 120 -0.41 -6.44 11.49
C LEU A 120 0.09 -7.49 12.49
N ASN A 121 0.16 -7.18 13.78
CA ASN A 121 0.52 -8.12 14.83
C ASN A 121 -0.43 -9.34 14.94
N LYS A 122 -1.70 -9.16 14.51
CA LYS A 122 -2.66 -10.28 14.48
C LYS A 122 -2.56 -11.10 13.19
N LEU A 123 -2.05 -10.51 12.13
CA LEU A 123 -1.96 -11.14 10.82
C LEU A 123 -0.61 -11.85 10.63
N ILE A 124 0.48 -11.19 11.00
CA ILE A 124 1.85 -11.61 10.75
C ILE A 124 2.41 -12.40 11.97
N ASN A 125 3.22 -13.41 11.71
CA ASN A 125 4.00 -14.11 12.72
C ASN A 125 5.17 -13.24 13.20
N THR A 126 4.85 -12.21 14.00
CA THR A 126 5.82 -11.19 14.41
C THR A 126 6.89 -11.67 15.37
N LYS A 127 6.74 -12.86 15.95
CA LYS A 127 7.80 -13.51 16.74
C LYS A 127 9.01 -13.86 15.86
N LYS A 128 8.77 -14.31 14.63
CA LYS A 128 9.82 -14.69 13.66
C LYS A 128 10.11 -13.56 12.66
N TYR A 129 9.11 -12.77 12.33
CA TYR A 129 9.17 -11.69 11.31
C TYR A 129 8.73 -10.37 11.93
N PRO A 130 9.58 -9.71 12.73
CA PRO A 130 9.23 -8.47 13.41
C PRO A 130 8.83 -7.37 12.42
N LEU A 131 7.85 -6.57 12.82
CA LEU A 131 7.40 -5.42 12.04
C LEU A 131 8.41 -4.28 12.14
N THR A 132 8.71 -3.64 11.02
CA THR A 132 9.58 -2.46 10.98
C THR A 132 8.76 -1.21 10.66
N LYS A 133 8.70 -0.27 11.61
CA LYS A 133 8.12 1.04 11.38
C LYS A 133 9.12 1.93 10.64
N LEU A 134 8.71 2.56 9.54
CA LEU A 134 9.49 3.60 8.86
C LEU A 134 9.04 5.00 9.29
N SER A 135 9.87 5.99 9.02
CA SER A 135 9.66 7.38 9.45
C SER A 135 8.40 8.03 8.87
N ASN A 136 8.00 7.66 7.66
CA ASN A 136 6.84 8.18 6.96
C ASN A 136 6.32 7.22 5.90
N ILE A 137 5.12 7.47 5.39
CA ILE A 137 4.45 6.64 4.38
C ILE A 137 5.26 6.59 3.08
N ARG A 138 5.83 7.71 2.66
CA ARG A 138 6.63 7.80 1.42
C ARG A 138 7.81 6.83 1.43
N SER A 139 8.46 6.65 2.58
CA SER A 139 9.55 5.69 2.74
C SER A 139 9.07 4.26 2.53
N VAL A 140 7.85 3.92 3.01
CA VAL A 140 7.26 2.58 2.80
C VAL A 140 6.88 2.37 1.33
N GLU A 141 6.30 3.36 0.66
CA GLU A 141 6.01 3.32 -0.77
C GLU A 141 7.29 3.14 -1.60
N MET A 142 8.36 3.89 -1.26
CA MET A 142 9.67 3.77 -1.92
C MET A 142 10.27 2.38 -1.76
N THR A 143 10.16 1.77 -0.57
CA THR A 143 10.67 0.42 -0.31
C THR A 143 10.05 -0.59 -1.27
N LYS A 144 8.73 -0.51 -1.52
CA LYS A 144 8.05 -1.39 -2.49
C LYS A 144 8.55 -1.19 -3.91
N VAL A 145 8.75 0.04 -4.33
CA VAL A 145 9.25 0.36 -5.68
C VAL A 145 10.66 -0.16 -5.86
N ILE A 146 11.55 0.06 -4.88
CA ILE A 146 12.93 -0.43 -4.91
C ILE A 146 12.96 -1.97 -4.97
N GLU A 147 12.16 -2.65 -4.13
CA GLU A 147 12.09 -4.12 -4.13
C GLU A 147 11.66 -4.67 -5.49
N ASN A 148 10.62 -4.09 -6.09
CA ASN A 148 10.14 -4.51 -7.40
C ASN A 148 11.16 -4.22 -8.50
N SER A 149 11.81 -3.05 -8.48
CA SER A 149 12.84 -2.67 -9.46
C SER A 149 14.06 -3.57 -9.36
N PHE A 150 14.54 -3.88 -8.15
CA PHE A 150 15.63 -4.81 -7.92
C PHE A 150 15.33 -6.19 -8.51
N ARG A 151 14.13 -6.72 -8.25
CA ARG A 151 13.69 -8.00 -8.81
C ARG A 151 13.66 -7.98 -10.34
N ALA A 152 13.06 -6.95 -10.92
CA ALA A 152 12.96 -6.81 -12.37
C ALA A 152 14.34 -6.73 -13.04
N THR A 153 15.28 -5.99 -12.45
CA THR A 153 16.67 -5.88 -12.94
C THR A 153 17.38 -7.22 -12.90
N ASN A 154 17.25 -7.98 -11.80
CA ASN A 154 17.89 -9.30 -11.70
C ASN A 154 17.31 -10.29 -12.71
N ILE A 155 15.99 -10.28 -12.93
CA ILE A 155 15.35 -11.14 -13.95
C ILE A 155 15.87 -10.78 -15.34
N ALA A 156 15.91 -9.49 -15.69
CA ALA A 156 16.40 -9.04 -16.99
C ALA A 156 17.89 -9.38 -17.19
N PHE A 157 18.70 -9.26 -16.14
CA PHE A 157 20.12 -9.63 -16.17
C PHE A 157 20.29 -11.12 -16.48
N ILE A 158 19.56 -11.99 -15.80
CA ILE A 158 19.64 -13.45 -16.06
C ILE A 158 19.10 -13.80 -17.45
N ASP A 159 18.03 -13.15 -17.92
CA ASP A 159 17.50 -13.34 -19.27
C ASP A 159 18.53 -13.01 -20.35
N GLU A 160 19.29 -11.92 -20.21
CA GLU A 160 20.35 -11.56 -21.14
C GLU A 160 21.52 -12.57 -21.11
N TRP A 161 21.91 -13.07 -19.93
CA TRP A 161 22.91 -14.12 -19.81
C TRP A 161 22.47 -15.44 -20.44
N THR A 162 21.21 -15.82 -20.27
CA THR A 162 20.63 -17.01 -20.91
C THR A 162 20.75 -16.91 -22.44
N LYS A 163 20.31 -15.80 -23.02
CA LYS A 163 20.42 -15.53 -24.46
C LYS A 163 21.85 -15.56 -24.99
N PHE A 164 22.82 -15.12 -24.17
CA PHE A 164 24.23 -15.16 -24.53
C PHE A 164 24.78 -16.60 -24.53
N SER A 165 24.38 -17.42 -23.54
CA SER A 165 24.91 -18.79 -23.41
C SER A 165 24.27 -19.78 -24.38
N GLU A 166 23.12 -19.46 -24.97
CA GLU A 166 22.41 -20.29 -25.96
C GLU A 166 22.85 -20.03 -27.41
N LYS A 167 23.73 -19.06 -27.64
CA LYS A 167 24.37 -18.77 -28.94
C LYS A 167 25.69 -19.52 -29.10
#